data_f7bd8e04954793458506f8d07c1c0b75
#
_entry.id   f7bd8e04954793458506f8d07c1c0b75
#
_cell.length_a   1.000
_cell.length_b   1.000
_cell.length_c   1.000
_cell.angle_alpha   90.00
_cell.angle_beta   90.00
_cell.angle_gamma   90.00
#
_symmetry.space_group_name_H-M   'P 1'
#
loop_
_entity.id
_entity.type
_entity.pdbx_description
1 polymer ?
#
loop_
_entity_poly.entity_id
_entity_poly.type
_entity_poly.pdbx_seq_one_letter_code
_entity_poly.pdbx_strand_id
1 'polypeptide(L)'
;MKSFSALPVIFLTALLASCGGTSDPAAIEPAGTLTLAITDGPMEQAQEVVFHVTHVDMGHADGSVTRLELMNGPHDIDLMQLQNGMTHDLLNNASVPAGNFEWMELGIDLQQSHFGGQSGGQHGMTMGAGHPLRANAQFQIMNGEHVEFVMDFDLRLGIQQHEMGGMMGMQYELHEGMHLMNVADAGGLSGAIDISLVDVNNPACDPAEGGNLAYLFDAAVGQPDDLAVTDTDGFAGPVATDIVELHPGVGEYRYHFGFVLAGSYRVGFSCSGEWDEEGDDDYPTDPDGQFDFHAFSGPVEVIAGQMQVLDITP
;
A
#
# COMPACT_ATOMS: atom_id res chain seq x y z
N MET A 1 -89.19 53.03 -17.39
CA MET A 1 -88.19 52.28 -16.73
C MET A 1 -87.84 51.18 -17.66
N LYS A 2 -86.70 51.31 -18.32
CA LYS A 2 -86.24 50.36 -19.41
C LYS A 2 -85.11 49.53 -18.85
N SER A 3 -85.34 48.19 -18.84
CA SER A 3 -84.36 47.17 -18.51
C SER A 3 -83.45 46.89 -19.71
N PHE A 4 -82.14 47.01 -19.52
CA PHE A 4 -81.14 46.61 -20.48
C PHE A 4 -80.57 45.27 -20.04
N SER A 5 -80.74 44.30 -20.90
CA SER A 5 -80.17 42.95 -20.76
C SER A 5 -78.82 42.92 -21.43
N ALA A 6 -77.76 42.59 -20.67
CA ALA A 6 -76.40 42.43 -21.20
C ALA A 6 -76.11 40.94 -21.44
N LEU A 7 -75.74 40.58 -22.64
CA LEU A 7 -75.20 39.24 -23.01
C LEU A 7 -73.72 39.13 -22.58
N PRO A 8 -73.30 37.97 -22.07
CA PRO A 8 -71.92 37.73 -21.82
C PRO A 8 -71.23 37.20 -23.09
N VAL A 9 -70.13 37.84 -23.42
CA VAL A 9 -69.15 37.37 -24.47
C VAL A 9 -68.27 36.32 -23.84
N ILE A 10 -68.32 35.11 -24.33
CA ILE A 10 -67.43 34.01 -23.95
C ILE A 10 -66.13 34.14 -24.80
N PHE A 11 -65.04 34.48 -24.17
CA PHE A 11 -63.70 34.40 -24.74
C PHE A 11 -63.18 32.98 -24.61
N LEU A 12 -63.01 32.26 -25.71
CA LEU A 12 -62.39 30.96 -25.76
C LEU A 12 -60.85 31.16 -25.91
N THR A 13 -60.12 31.08 -24.81
CA THR A 13 -58.68 31.07 -24.81
C THR A 13 -58.16 29.69 -25.13
N ALA A 14 -57.60 29.51 -26.32
CA ALA A 14 -56.83 28.32 -26.71
C ALA A 14 -55.51 28.30 -25.96
N LEU A 15 -55.35 27.35 -25.03
CA LEU A 15 -54.07 26.99 -24.45
C LEU A 15 -53.27 26.17 -25.46
N LEU A 16 -52.28 26.78 -26.06
CA LEU A 16 -51.18 26.07 -26.76
C LEU A 16 -50.26 25.48 -25.72
N ALA A 17 -50.38 24.23 -25.42
CA ALA A 17 -49.38 23.48 -24.64
C ALA A 17 -48.13 23.30 -25.52
N SER A 18 -47.15 24.15 -25.32
CA SER A 18 -45.80 23.95 -25.87
C SER A 18 -45.09 22.94 -25.03
N CYS A 19 -45.01 21.68 -25.48
CA CYS A 19 -44.05 20.68 -25.04
C CYS A 19 -42.64 21.08 -25.54
N GLY A 20 -42.04 22.06 -24.90
CA GLY A 20 -40.61 22.32 -24.99
C GLY A 20 -39.90 21.46 -23.95
N GLY A 21 -39.54 20.23 -24.31
CA GLY A 21 -38.57 19.46 -23.54
C GLY A 21 -37.20 20.16 -23.69
N THR A 22 -36.86 21.06 -22.80
CA THR A 22 -35.46 21.43 -22.56
C THR A 22 -34.85 20.22 -21.87
N SER A 23 -34.16 19.38 -22.64
CA SER A 23 -33.11 18.56 -22.04
C SER A 23 -32.08 19.53 -21.48
N ASP A 24 -32.13 19.79 -20.18
CA ASP A 24 -31.01 20.41 -19.51
C ASP A 24 -29.76 19.60 -19.90
N PRO A 25 -28.68 20.25 -20.39
CA PRO A 25 -27.42 19.55 -20.56
C PRO A 25 -27.11 18.94 -19.20
N ALA A 26 -26.88 17.63 -19.17
CA ALA A 26 -26.48 16.95 -17.94
C ALA A 26 -25.34 17.76 -17.32
N ALA A 27 -25.52 18.18 -16.07
CA ALA A 27 -24.49 18.92 -15.37
C ALA A 27 -23.22 18.06 -15.44
N ILE A 28 -22.14 18.64 -15.96
CA ILE A 28 -20.84 17.95 -15.95
C ILE A 28 -20.43 17.92 -14.47
N GLU A 29 -20.47 16.73 -13.87
CA GLU A 29 -20.00 16.57 -12.50
C GLU A 29 -18.54 16.99 -12.41
N PRO A 30 -18.17 17.75 -11.37
CA PRO A 30 -16.78 18.13 -11.16
C PRO A 30 -15.91 16.88 -11.10
N ALA A 31 -14.82 16.86 -11.86
CA ALA A 31 -13.94 15.70 -11.91
C ALA A 31 -12.47 16.16 -11.91
N GLY A 32 -11.62 15.36 -11.27
CA GLY A 32 -10.18 15.38 -11.42
C GLY A 32 -9.69 14.13 -12.14
N THR A 33 -8.39 13.89 -12.12
CA THR A 33 -7.76 12.69 -12.68
C THR A 33 -6.83 12.06 -11.67
N LEU A 34 -6.79 10.72 -11.69
CA LEU A 34 -5.97 9.88 -10.82
C LEU A 34 -5.04 9.00 -11.65
N THR A 35 -3.77 9.04 -11.35
CA THR A 35 -2.80 7.99 -11.69
C THR A 35 -2.52 7.18 -10.44
N LEU A 36 -2.58 5.85 -10.55
CA LEU A 36 -2.34 4.94 -9.44
C LEU A 36 -1.43 3.82 -9.89
N ALA A 37 -0.38 3.59 -9.12
CA ALA A 37 0.48 2.42 -9.26
C ALA A 37 0.48 1.61 -7.97
N ILE A 38 0.91 0.34 -8.06
CA ILE A 38 1.20 -0.51 -6.91
C ILE A 38 2.69 -0.79 -6.86
N THR A 39 3.23 -0.86 -5.66
CA THR A 39 4.60 -1.32 -5.33
C THR A 39 4.53 -2.29 -4.16
N ASP A 40 5.67 -2.81 -3.75
CA ASP A 40 5.76 -3.81 -2.70
C ASP A 40 7.06 -3.69 -1.88
N GLY A 41 6.96 -4.00 -0.59
CA GLY A 41 8.07 -4.37 0.27
C GLY A 41 8.38 -5.86 0.13
N PRO A 42 9.67 -6.26 0.14
CA PRO A 42 10.07 -7.65 -0.12
C PRO A 42 9.72 -8.60 1.04
N MET A 43 9.57 -9.89 0.69
CA MET A 43 9.35 -11.00 1.63
C MET A 43 10.29 -12.17 1.30
N GLU A 44 11.13 -12.59 2.25
CA GLU A 44 12.19 -13.59 2.03
C GLU A 44 11.64 -14.98 1.71
N GLN A 45 10.51 -15.37 2.30
CA GLN A 45 9.93 -16.71 2.13
C GLN A 45 9.21 -16.91 0.80
N ALA A 46 8.99 -15.83 0.04
CA ALA A 46 8.26 -15.85 -1.22
C ALA A 46 9.21 -15.92 -2.43
N GLN A 47 8.84 -16.69 -3.45
CA GLN A 47 9.40 -16.62 -4.81
C GLN A 47 8.51 -15.82 -5.76
N GLU A 48 7.21 -15.89 -5.54
CA GLU A 48 6.19 -15.12 -6.26
C GLU A 48 5.00 -14.85 -5.35
N VAL A 49 4.40 -13.68 -5.43
CA VAL A 49 3.13 -13.35 -4.81
C VAL A 49 2.26 -12.69 -5.87
N VAL A 50 1.35 -13.46 -6.43
CA VAL A 50 0.54 -12.99 -7.56
C VAL A 50 -0.85 -12.58 -7.09
N PHE A 51 -1.18 -11.31 -7.26
CA PHE A 51 -2.53 -10.79 -7.10
C PHE A 51 -3.21 -10.64 -8.46
N HIS A 52 -4.39 -11.26 -8.62
CA HIS A 52 -5.28 -10.98 -9.75
C HIS A 52 -6.15 -9.76 -9.41
N VAL A 53 -5.65 -8.57 -9.74
CA VAL A 53 -6.32 -7.29 -9.43
C VAL A 53 -7.40 -7.01 -10.47
N THR A 54 -8.62 -6.70 -10.02
CA THR A 54 -9.80 -6.54 -10.89
C THR A 54 -10.28 -5.10 -11.01
N HIS A 55 -10.18 -4.30 -9.95
CA HIS A 55 -10.64 -2.91 -9.88
C HIS A 55 -10.03 -2.18 -8.69
N VAL A 56 -10.28 -0.88 -8.61
CA VAL A 56 -9.96 -0.04 -7.44
C VAL A 56 -11.24 0.58 -6.93
N ASP A 57 -11.51 0.46 -5.65
CA ASP A 57 -12.60 1.14 -4.95
C ASP A 57 -12.07 2.29 -4.11
N MET A 58 -12.78 3.41 -4.12
CA MET A 58 -12.48 4.61 -3.34
C MET A 58 -13.69 5.01 -2.49
N GLY A 59 -13.53 5.03 -1.19
CA GLY A 59 -14.62 5.37 -0.26
C GLY A 59 -14.67 6.85 0.06
N HIS A 60 -15.87 7.43 -0.05
CA HIS A 60 -16.14 8.82 0.32
C HIS A 60 -16.54 8.94 1.78
N ALA A 61 -16.36 10.15 2.35
CA ALA A 61 -16.76 10.49 3.71
C ALA A 61 -18.27 10.33 3.98
N ASP A 62 -19.11 10.34 2.94
CA ASP A 62 -20.56 10.12 3.05
C ASP A 62 -20.95 8.62 2.98
N GLY A 63 -19.96 7.74 2.87
CA GLY A 63 -20.15 6.29 2.77
C GLY A 63 -20.42 5.79 1.36
N SER A 64 -20.47 6.65 0.34
CA SER A 64 -20.53 6.22 -1.06
C SER A 64 -19.18 5.68 -1.51
N VAL A 65 -19.19 4.86 -2.58
CA VAL A 65 -17.99 4.25 -3.15
C VAL A 65 -17.91 4.57 -4.64
N THR A 66 -16.77 5.04 -5.08
CA THR A 66 -16.42 5.17 -6.50
C THR A 66 -15.57 3.98 -6.91
N ARG A 67 -16.07 3.18 -7.85
CA ARG A 67 -15.31 2.08 -8.47
C ARG A 67 -14.66 2.53 -9.76
N LEU A 68 -13.38 2.19 -9.90
CA LEU A 68 -12.58 2.45 -11.09
C LEU A 68 -12.12 1.12 -11.69
N GLU A 69 -12.41 0.94 -12.98
CA GLU A 69 -11.91 -0.20 -13.73
C GLU A 69 -10.44 0.01 -14.09
N LEU A 70 -9.65 -1.06 -14.02
CA LEU A 70 -8.23 -0.99 -14.37
C LEU A 70 -8.03 -0.71 -15.87
N MET A 71 -6.94 -0.09 -16.18
CA MET A 71 -6.48 0.11 -17.56
C MET A 71 -6.22 -1.26 -18.22
N ASN A 72 -6.90 -1.52 -19.33
CA ASN A 72 -6.87 -2.80 -20.07
C ASN A 72 -7.51 -4.02 -19.36
N GLY A 73 -8.26 -3.83 -18.28
CA GLY A 73 -8.95 -4.88 -17.53
C GLY A 73 -8.12 -5.48 -16.41
N PRO A 74 -8.53 -6.63 -15.82
CA PRO A 74 -7.82 -7.27 -14.74
C PRO A 74 -6.36 -7.61 -15.07
N HIS A 75 -5.48 -7.52 -14.08
CA HIS A 75 -4.05 -7.80 -14.19
C HIS A 75 -3.60 -8.86 -13.19
N ASP A 76 -2.77 -9.80 -13.65
CA ASP A 76 -1.94 -10.62 -12.77
C ASP A 76 -0.67 -9.84 -12.46
N ILE A 77 -0.45 -9.53 -11.18
CA ILE A 77 0.66 -8.73 -10.72
C ILE A 77 1.46 -9.57 -9.73
N ASP A 78 2.68 -9.90 -10.10
CA ASP A 78 3.64 -10.51 -9.19
C ASP A 78 4.33 -9.41 -8.38
N LEU A 79 3.95 -9.29 -7.11
CA LEU A 79 4.45 -8.27 -6.22
C LEU A 79 5.96 -8.40 -5.98
N MET A 80 6.50 -9.63 -5.99
CA MET A 80 7.94 -9.85 -5.85
C MET A 80 8.78 -9.22 -6.98
N GLN A 81 8.15 -8.81 -8.09
CA GLN A 81 8.80 -8.06 -9.18
C GLN A 81 8.77 -6.54 -8.98
N LEU A 82 8.12 -6.05 -7.91
CA LEU A 82 7.92 -4.62 -7.65
C LEU A 82 8.81 -4.06 -6.54
N GLN A 83 9.83 -4.80 -6.14
CA GLN A 83 10.81 -4.41 -5.13
C GLN A 83 11.72 -3.27 -5.62
N ASN A 84 12.45 -2.63 -4.70
CA ASN A 84 13.39 -1.56 -5.00
C ASN A 84 12.75 -0.34 -5.69
N GLY A 85 11.51 0.01 -5.31
CA GLY A 85 10.79 1.15 -5.84
C GLY A 85 10.26 0.97 -7.26
N MET A 86 10.26 -0.26 -7.79
CA MET A 86 9.54 -0.56 -9.04
C MET A 86 8.05 -0.56 -8.81
N THR A 87 7.30 -0.14 -9.81
CA THR A 87 5.85 -0.02 -9.74
C THR A 87 5.16 -0.66 -10.92
N HIS A 88 3.90 -1.06 -10.73
CA HIS A 88 3.00 -1.46 -11.80
C HIS A 88 1.79 -0.51 -11.86
N ASP A 89 1.56 0.08 -13.04
CA ASP A 89 0.46 1.04 -13.25
C ASP A 89 -0.89 0.33 -13.26
N LEU A 90 -1.78 0.72 -12.34
CA LEU A 90 -3.17 0.27 -12.27
C LEU A 90 -4.11 1.21 -13.02
N LEU A 91 -3.93 2.51 -12.81
CA LEU A 91 -4.71 3.58 -13.43
C LEU A 91 -3.78 4.65 -14.01
N ASN A 92 -4.12 5.19 -15.17
CA ASN A 92 -3.38 6.29 -15.78
C ASN A 92 -4.35 7.39 -16.22
N ASN A 93 -4.30 8.54 -15.53
CA ASN A 93 -5.19 9.67 -15.76
C ASN A 93 -6.69 9.29 -15.78
N ALA A 94 -7.10 8.34 -14.93
CA ALA A 94 -8.48 7.93 -14.80
C ALA A 94 -9.33 9.11 -14.28
N SER A 95 -10.47 9.37 -14.93
CA SER A 95 -11.38 10.42 -14.47
C SER A 95 -12.08 9.99 -13.19
N VAL A 96 -12.00 10.84 -12.16
CA VAL A 96 -12.55 10.59 -10.83
C VAL A 96 -13.43 11.76 -10.40
N PRO A 97 -14.60 11.54 -9.79
CA PRO A 97 -15.39 12.61 -9.19
C PRO A 97 -14.54 13.44 -8.22
N ALA A 98 -14.64 14.78 -8.29
CA ALA A 98 -14.02 15.62 -7.29
C ALA A 98 -14.69 15.42 -5.93
N GLY A 99 -13.89 15.27 -4.88
CA GLY A 99 -14.43 15.01 -3.53
C GLY A 99 -13.37 14.70 -2.50
N ASN A 100 -13.85 14.38 -1.29
CA ASN A 100 -13.02 13.90 -0.19
C ASN A 100 -13.20 12.38 -0.07
N PHE A 101 -12.09 11.70 0.06
CA PHE A 101 -12.00 10.25 0.18
C PHE A 101 -11.37 9.89 1.52
N GLU A 102 -11.75 8.74 2.08
CA GLU A 102 -11.26 8.24 3.37
C GLU A 102 -10.40 6.99 3.24
N TRP A 103 -10.54 6.27 2.12
CA TRP A 103 -9.79 5.05 1.87
C TRP A 103 -9.74 4.71 0.37
N MET A 104 -8.77 3.89 0.02
CA MET A 104 -8.64 3.24 -1.29
C MET A 104 -8.39 1.74 -1.10
N GLU A 105 -9.03 0.89 -1.90
CA GLU A 105 -8.97 -0.58 -1.75
C GLU A 105 -8.79 -1.26 -3.11
N LEU A 106 -7.93 -2.27 -3.15
CA LEU A 106 -7.80 -3.14 -4.32
C LEU A 106 -8.83 -4.27 -4.27
N GLY A 107 -9.62 -4.39 -5.34
CA GLY A 107 -10.43 -5.58 -5.57
C GLY A 107 -9.59 -6.67 -6.21
N ILE A 108 -9.48 -7.83 -5.56
CA ILE A 108 -8.76 -9.00 -6.11
C ILE A 108 -9.66 -10.22 -6.24
N ASP A 109 -9.31 -11.11 -7.16
CA ASP A 109 -9.89 -12.45 -7.26
C ASP A 109 -8.94 -13.46 -6.62
N LEU A 110 -9.26 -13.89 -5.39
CA LEU A 110 -8.47 -14.86 -4.64
C LEU A 110 -8.37 -16.23 -5.32
N GLN A 111 -9.31 -16.59 -6.21
CA GLN A 111 -9.24 -17.86 -6.91
C GLN A 111 -8.18 -17.88 -8.02
N GLN A 112 -7.78 -16.70 -8.47
CA GLN A 112 -6.73 -16.51 -9.47
C GLN A 112 -5.43 -15.96 -8.87
N SER A 113 -5.45 -15.58 -7.59
CA SER A 113 -4.29 -15.13 -6.84
C SER A 113 -3.61 -16.29 -6.13
N HIS A 114 -2.29 -16.23 -5.96
CA HIS A 114 -1.55 -17.31 -5.31
C HIS A 114 -0.23 -16.84 -4.70
N PHE A 115 0.25 -17.62 -3.73
CA PHE A 115 1.55 -17.50 -3.11
C PHE A 115 2.45 -18.66 -3.57
N GLY A 116 3.65 -18.37 -4.03
CA GLY A 116 4.68 -19.33 -4.37
C GLY A 116 5.83 -19.28 -3.37
N GLY A 117 5.97 -20.32 -2.53
CA GLY A 117 7.04 -20.38 -1.55
C GLY A 117 8.37 -20.91 -2.13
N GLN A 118 9.47 -20.69 -1.41
CA GLN A 118 10.81 -21.13 -1.81
C GLN A 118 10.95 -22.65 -2.03
N SER A 119 10.17 -23.48 -1.32
CA SER A 119 10.15 -24.92 -1.49
C SER A 119 9.45 -25.40 -2.77
N GLY A 120 8.89 -24.46 -3.55
CA GLY A 120 8.12 -24.71 -4.75
C GLY A 120 6.66 -25.08 -4.46
N GLY A 121 5.83 -24.84 -5.47
CA GLY A 121 4.37 -25.03 -5.41
C GLY A 121 3.62 -23.72 -5.23
N GLN A 122 2.44 -23.65 -5.80
CA GLN A 122 1.52 -22.53 -5.66
C GLN A 122 0.47 -22.85 -4.60
N HIS A 123 0.24 -21.92 -3.70
CA HIS A 123 -0.72 -22.02 -2.63
C HIS A 123 -1.79 -20.95 -2.79
N GLY A 124 -3.04 -21.31 -2.55
CA GLY A 124 -4.13 -20.33 -2.52
C GLY A 124 -4.01 -19.44 -1.28
N MET A 125 -4.48 -18.21 -1.42
CA MET A 125 -4.57 -17.26 -0.33
C MET A 125 -6.00 -17.14 0.18
N THR A 126 -6.15 -16.74 1.44
CA THR A 126 -7.44 -16.41 2.06
C THR A 126 -7.44 -14.95 2.51
N MET A 127 -8.62 -14.38 2.68
CA MET A 127 -8.77 -13.02 3.19
C MET A 127 -8.93 -13.10 4.71
N GLY A 128 -8.10 -12.42 5.43
CA GLY A 128 -8.22 -12.23 6.86
C GLY A 128 -9.40 -11.33 7.25
N ALA A 129 -9.50 -11.05 8.53
CA ALA A 129 -10.53 -10.14 9.03
C ALA A 129 -10.23 -8.69 8.60
N GLY A 130 -11.28 -7.87 8.48
CA GLY A 130 -11.12 -6.46 8.11
C GLY A 130 -11.09 -6.22 6.59
N HIS A 131 -10.20 -5.36 6.16
CA HIS A 131 -10.00 -4.97 4.76
C HIS A 131 -8.50 -4.97 4.42
N PRO A 132 -7.87 -6.14 4.30
CA PRO A 132 -6.42 -6.26 4.15
C PRO A 132 -5.81 -5.44 3.03
N LEU A 133 -6.54 -5.28 1.92
CA LEU A 133 -6.07 -4.54 0.74
C LEU A 133 -6.60 -3.11 0.68
N ARG A 134 -7.01 -2.57 1.82
CA ARG A 134 -7.47 -1.18 1.98
C ARG A 134 -6.43 -0.33 2.67
N ALA A 135 -6.02 0.74 1.99
CA ALA A 135 -5.30 1.83 2.62
C ALA A 135 -6.28 2.85 3.21
N ASN A 136 -6.31 2.99 4.52
CA ASN A 136 -7.10 3.99 5.23
C ASN A 136 -6.32 5.32 5.25
N ALA A 137 -6.59 6.17 4.27
CA ALA A 137 -5.94 7.46 4.10
C ALA A 137 -6.94 8.51 3.65
N GLN A 138 -6.93 9.66 4.33
CA GLN A 138 -7.78 10.78 3.93
C GLN A 138 -7.07 11.61 2.85
N PHE A 139 -7.74 11.81 1.71
CA PHE A 139 -7.25 12.63 0.62
C PHE A 139 -8.39 13.35 -0.11
N GLN A 140 -8.03 14.37 -0.88
CA GLN A 140 -8.98 15.15 -1.67
C GLN A 140 -8.54 15.18 -3.13
N ILE A 141 -9.50 15.10 -4.04
CA ILE A 141 -9.29 15.37 -5.46
C ILE A 141 -10.16 16.57 -5.85
N MET A 142 -9.54 17.65 -6.30
CA MET A 142 -10.25 18.85 -6.71
C MET A 142 -10.65 18.80 -8.20
N ASN A 143 -11.62 19.60 -8.58
CA ASN A 143 -12.03 19.72 -9.99
C ASN A 143 -10.87 20.20 -10.87
N GLY A 144 -10.51 19.41 -11.88
CA GLY A 144 -9.41 19.68 -12.80
C GLY A 144 -8.02 19.38 -12.22
N GLU A 145 -7.92 18.86 -11.01
CA GLU A 145 -6.67 18.43 -10.42
C GLU A 145 -6.23 17.08 -10.98
N HIS A 146 -4.92 16.89 -11.07
CA HIS A 146 -4.30 15.60 -11.28
C HIS A 146 -3.56 15.19 -10.02
N VAL A 147 -3.86 13.99 -9.51
CA VAL A 147 -3.19 13.38 -8.36
C VAL A 147 -2.53 12.07 -8.77
N GLU A 148 -1.39 11.79 -8.17
CA GLU A 148 -0.62 10.57 -8.42
C GLU A 148 -0.35 9.88 -7.09
N PHE A 149 -0.81 8.62 -6.97
CA PHE A 149 -0.62 7.81 -5.78
C PHE A 149 0.11 6.52 -6.09
N VAL A 150 0.82 6.01 -5.09
CA VAL A 150 1.32 4.65 -5.04
C VAL A 150 0.65 3.93 -3.87
N MET A 151 0.12 2.73 -4.11
CA MET A 151 -0.26 1.78 -3.08
C MET A 151 0.91 0.85 -2.85
N ASP A 152 1.39 0.81 -1.62
CA ASP A 152 2.47 -0.06 -1.17
C ASP A 152 1.85 -1.16 -0.31
N PHE A 153 2.07 -2.42 -0.68
CA PHE A 153 1.63 -3.55 0.12
C PHE A 153 2.88 -4.18 0.76
N ASP A 154 3.05 -3.97 2.06
CA ASP A 154 4.12 -4.63 2.80
C ASP A 154 3.78 -6.13 2.93
N LEU A 155 4.48 -6.97 2.16
CA LEU A 155 4.23 -8.42 2.13
C LEU A 155 4.52 -9.08 3.48
N ARG A 156 5.47 -8.57 4.26
CA ARG A 156 5.81 -9.15 5.57
C ARG A 156 4.72 -8.92 6.59
N LEU A 157 4.12 -7.72 6.61
CA LEU A 157 2.95 -7.41 7.44
C LEU A 157 1.66 -8.00 6.88
N GLY A 158 1.54 -8.02 5.56
CA GLY A 158 0.29 -8.31 4.86
C GLY A 158 0.01 -9.79 4.62
N ILE A 159 0.97 -10.71 4.84
CA ILE A 159 0.77 -12.15 4.58
C ILE A 159 1.24 -12.99 5.78
N GLN A 160 0.29 -13.61 6.47
CA GLN A 160 0.58 -14.57 7.54
C GLN A 160 0.52 -16.01 7.04
N GLN A 161 1.49 -16.81 7.48
CA GLN A 161 1.53 -18.25 7.24
C GLN A 161 0.89 -18.98 8.41
N HIS A 162 -0.01 -19.93 8.09
CA HIS A 162 -0.60 -20.83 9.08
C HIS A 162 -0.39 -22.28 8.70
N GLU A 163 0.22 -23.06 9.60
CA GLU A 163 0.26 -24.52 9.46
C GLU A 163 -1.12 -25.12 9.70
N MET A 164 -1.75 -25.61 8.65
CA MET A 164 -2.98 -26.38 8.75
C MET A 164 -2.62 -27.83 9.13
N GLY A 165 -2.89 -28.23 10.38
CA GLY A 165 -2.51 -29.53 10.93
C GLY A 165 -2.87 -30.71 10.02
N GLY A 166 -1.95 -31.63 9.80
CA GLY A 166 -2.11 -32.86 9.01
C GLY A 166 -1.70 -32.70 7.54
N MET A 167 -2.45 -33.28 6.61
CA MET A 167 -2.16 -33.28 5.16
C MET A 167 -2.66 -32.01 4.42
N MET A 168 -3.07 -30.96 5.11
CA MET A 168 -3.63 -29.75 4.50
C MET A 168 -2.60 -28.72 4.03
N GLY A 169 -1.35 -28.83 4.48
CA GLY A 169 -0.26 -27.94 4.03
C GLY A 169 -0.30 -26.55 4.68
N MET A 170 0.45 -25.62 4.08
CA MET A 170 0.49 -24.20 4.49
C MET A 170 -0.70 -23.45 3.92
N GLN A 171 -1.29 -22.55 4.69
CA GLN A 171 -2.29 -21.58 4.28
C GLN A 171 -1.71 -20.19 4.47
N TYR A 172 -1.96 -19.31 3.49
CA TYR A 172 -1.54 -17.93 3.51
C TYR A 172 -2.77 -17.05 3.67
N GLU A 173 -2.76 -16.18 4.66
CA GLU A 173 -3.87 -15.28 4.96
C GLU A 173 -3.43 -13.83 4.77
N LEU A 174 -4.25 -13.05 4.05
CA LEU A 174 -3.98 -11.62 3.84
C LEU A 174 -4.44 -10.82 5.06
N HIS A 175 -3.53 -10.01 5.58
CA HIS A 175 -3.74 -9.07 6.68
C HIS A 175 -3.56 -7.62 6.25
N GLU A 176 -3.81 -6.68 7.16
CA GLU A 176 -3.63 -5.26 6.88
C GLU A 176 -2.15 -4.92 6.69
N GLY A 177 -1.77 -4.54 5.49
CA GLY A 177 -0.40 -4.17 5.10
C GLY A 177 -0.39 -3.15 3.97
N MET A 178 -1.54 -2.54 3.64
CA MET A 178 -1.66 -1.62 2.52
C MET A 178 -1.49 -0.16 2.95
N HIS A 179 -0.54 0.53 2.35
CA HIS A 179 -0.28 1.95 2.52
C HIS A 179 -0.60 2.72 1.24
N LEU A 180 -1.07 3.96 1.37
CA LEU A 180 -1.33 4.87 0.24
C LEU A 180 -0.45 6.11 0.38
N MET A 181 0.39 6.37 -0.60
CA MET A 181 1.29 7.51 -0.62
C MET A 181 1.04 8.40 -1.82
N ASN A 182 0.92 9.72 -1.58
CA ASN A 182 0.94 10.71 -2.64
C ASN A 182 2.38 10.87 -3.13
N VAL A 183 2.62 10.61 -4.40
CA VAL A 183 3.97 10.71 -4.99
C VAL A 183 4.59 12.09 -4.83
N ALA A 184 3.76 13.14 -4.83
CA ALA A 184 4.25 14.51 -4.61
C ALA A 184 4.81 14.76 -3.20
N ASP A 185 4.41 13.95 -2.21
CA ASP A 185 4.83 14.06 -0.81
C ASP A 185 5.87 12.98 -0.43
N ALA A 186 6.19 12.07 -1.34
CA ALA A 186 7.12 10.97 -1.13
C ALA A 186 8.51 11.24 -1.70
N GLY A 187 9.53 10.71 -1.04
CA GLY A 187 10.90 10.59 -1.52
C GLY A 187 11.37 9.16 -1.39
N GLY A 188 12.66 8.93 -1.49
CA GLY A 188 13.26 7.62 -1.27
C GLY A 188 14.46 7.69 -0.34
N LEU A 189 14.84 6.53 0.20
CA LEU A 189 16.01 6.36 1.04
C LEU A 189 16.71 5.06 0.65
N SER A 190 18.01 5.12 0.42
CA SER A 190 18.83 3.93 0.14
C SER A 190 20.18 4.04 0.81
N GLY A 191 20.89 2.92 0.96
CA GLY A 191 22.23 2.96 1.53
C GLY A 191 22.93 1.61 1.46
N ALA A 192 24.20 1.62 1.87
CA ALA A 192 25.00 0.42 2.08
C ALA A 192 25.03 0.06 3.56
N ILE A 193 25.10 -1.24 3.83
CA ILE A 193 25.38 -1.80 5.16
C ILE A 193 26.86 -2.20 5.17
N ASP A 194 27.60 -1.74 6.20
CA ASP A 194 28.99 -2.14 6.34
C ASP A 194 29.09 -3.66 6.49
N ILE A 195 29.98 -4.28 5.72
CA ILE A 195 30.13 -5.74 5.70
C ILE A 195 30.49 -6.34 7.06
N SER A 196 31.06 -5.55 7.96
CA SER A 196 31.37 -6.01 9.33
C SER A 196 30.13 -6.23 10.19
N LEU A 197 28.97 -5.67 9.79
CA LEU A 197 27.69 -5.91 10.44
C LEU A 197 27.05 -7.21 9.93
N VAL A 198 27.38 -7.65 8.72
CA VAL A 198 26.95 -8.90 8.12
C VAL A 198 27.96 -9.99 8.45
N ASP A 199 27.83 -10.59 9.61
CA ASP A 199 28.79 -11.62 10.06
C ASP A 199 28.43 -13.00 9.52
N VAL A 200 29.10 -13.38 8.43
CA VAL A 200 28.97 -14.72 7.81
C VAL A 200 29.38 -15.89 8.73
N ASN A 201 29.97 -15.62 9.86
CA ASN A 201 30.35 -16.65 10.86
C ASN A 201 29.30 -16.79 11.97
N ASN A 202 28.36 -15.87 12.07
CA ASN A 202 27.22 -15.96 12.96
C ASN A 202 26.04 -16.60 12.22
N PRO A 203 25.49 -17.73 12.68
CA PRO A 203 24.34 -18.37 12.04
C PRO A 203 23.12 -17.44 11.91
N ALA A 204 22.93 -16.52 12.85
CA ALA A 204 21.88 -15.49 12.79
C ALA A 204 22.15 -14.40 11.74
N CYS A 205 23.35 -14.33 11.18
CA CYS A 205 23.77 -13.39 10.16
C CYS A 205 24.19 -14.09 8.86
N ASP A 206 23.67 -15.28 8.57
CA ASP A 206 24.00 -15.96 7.31
C ASP A 206 23.22 -15.33 6.14
N PRO A 207 23.90 -14.58 5.26
CA PRO A 207 23.23 -13.95 4.12
C PRO A 207 22.64 -14.96 3.12
N ALA A 208 22.96 -16.24 3.23
CA ALA A 208 22.38 -17.29 2.40
C ALA A 208 21.01 -17.76 2.92
N GLU A 209 20.73 -17.49 4.20
CA GLU A 209 19.43 -17.85 4.84
C GLU A 209 18.40 -16.69 4.75
N GLY A 210 18.81 -15.45 4.38
CA GLY A 210 17.89 -14.35 4.09
C GLY A 210 17.65 -13.35 5.22
N GLY A 211 18.31 -13.47 6.39
CA GLY A 211 18.00 -12.69 7.59
C GLY A 211 18.49 -11.23 7.61
N ASN A 212 19.08 -10.73 6.52
CA ASN A 212 19.58 -9.37 6.49
C ASN A 212 18.47 -8.39 6.10
N LEU A 213 17.96 -7.62 7.07
CA LEU A 213 16.85 -6.68 6.90
C LEU A 213 17.21 -5.27 7.36
N ALA A 214 16.68 -4.30 6.65
CA ALA A 214 16.65 -2.89 7.04
C ALA A 214 15.23 -2.51 7.48
N TYR A 215 15.14 -1.79 8.57
CA TYR A 215 13.89 -1.35 9.20
C TYR A 215 13.87 0.17 9.25
N LEU A 216 12.86 0.77 8.67
CA LEU A 216 12.70 2.23 8.66
C LEU A 216 11.82 2.66 9.82
N PHE A 217 12.32 3.54 10.68
CA PHE A 217 11.59 4.11 11.81
C PHE A 217 11.47 5.62 11.69
N ASP A 218 10.37 6.19 12.17
CA ASP A 218 10.31 7.62 12.45
C ASP A 218 11.43 7.97 13.46
N ALA A 219 12.20 9.03 13.21
CA ALA A 219 13.32 9.42 14.06
C ALA A 219 12.91 9.80 15.49
N ALA A 220 11.64 10.13 15.71
CA ALA A 220 11.08 10.44 17.04
C ALA A 220 10.82 9.18 17.88
N VAL A 221 10.82 7.99 17.27
CA VAL A 221 10.66 6.71 17.99
C VAL A 221 11.81 6.54 18.98
N GLY A 222 11.49 6.51 20.26
CA GLY A 222 12.48 6.40 21.34
C GLY A 222 13.02 4.98 21.50
N GLN A 223 12.14 4.00 21.36
CA GLN A 223 12.44 2.58 21.40
C GLN A 223 11.82 1.96 20.14
N PRO A 224 12.65 1.51 19.20
CA PRO A 224 12.20 0.77 18.03
C PRO A 224 11.78 -0.64 18.44
N ASP A 225 10.88 -1.19 17.69
CA ASP A 225 10.34 -2.51 17.84
C ASP A 225 10.51 -3.34 16.57
N ASP A 226 10.29 -4.66 16.66
CA ASP A 226 10.24 -5.53 15.51
C ASP A 226 8.97 -5.31 14.66
N LEU A 227 8.74 -6.19 13.69
CA LEU A 227 7.58 -6.15 12.81
C LEU A 227 6.45 -6.98 13.42
N ALA A 228 5.54 -6.37 14.17
CA ALA A 228 4.41 -7.05 14.78
C ALA A 228 3.07 -6.50 14.28
N VAL A 229 2.13 -7.41 13.95
CA VAL A 229 0.73 -7.06 13.63
C VAL A 229 0.00 -6.48 14.85
N THR A 230 0.40 -6.90 16.05
CA THR A 230 -0.16 -6.43 17.32
C THR A 230 0.95 -6.01 18.25
N ASP A 231 1.18 -4.70 18.33
CA ASP A 231 2.01 -4.10 19.37
C ASP A 231 1.33 -4.33 20.74
N THR A 232 1.97 -5.12 21.59
CA THR A 232 1.44 -5.46 22.91
C THR A 232 2.16 -4.75 24.05
N ASP A 233 3.33 -4.20 23.81
CA ASP A 233 4.20 -3.59 24.82
C ASP A 233 4.29 -2.07 24.75
N GLY A 234 3.83 -1.46 23.66
CA GLY A 234 3.79 0.00 23.45
C GLY A 234 5.07 0.59 22.87
N PHE A 235 5.97 -0.22 22.32
CA PHE A 235 7.05 0.22 21.47
C PHE A 235 6.53 0.47 20.03
N ALA A 236 7.31 1.11 19.20
CA ALA A 236 6.84 1.47 17.86
C ALA A 236 7.57 0.65 16.80
N GLY A 237 6.83 -0.16 16.08
CA GLY A 237 7.30 -0.93 14.94
C GLY A 237 7.80 -0.06 13.78
N PRO A 238 8.42 -0.66 12.78
CA PRO A 238 8.91 0.04 11.60
C PRO A 238 7.77 0.57 10.73
N VAL A 239 8.04 1.64 9.99
CA VAL A 239 7.11 2.18 8.98
C VAL A 239 7.27 1.48 7.63
N ALA A 240 8.38 0.80 7.41
CA ALA A 240 8.67 -0.05 6.25
C ALA A 240 9.86 -0.96 6.56
N THR A 241 9.93 -2.09 5.88
CA THR A 241 11.07 -3.01 5.90
C THR A 241 11.62 -3.22 4.49
N ASP A 242 12.89 -3.61 4.38
CA ASP A 242 13.50 -3.96 3.10
C ASP A 242 14.60 -5.02 3.28
N ILE A 243 14.72 -5.93 2.31
CA ILE A 243 15.77 -6.94 2.30
C ILE A 243 17.11 -6.29 1.95
N VAL A 244 18.13 -6.62 2.74
CA VAL A 244 19.50 -6.16 2.47
C VAL A 244 20.22 -7.19 1.63
N GLU A 245 20.35 -6.92 0.34
CA GLU A 245 20.95 -7.82 -0.62
C GLU A 245 22.39 -7.43 -1.02
N LEU A 246 23.21 -8.45 -1.33
CA LEU A 246 24.51 -8.23 -1.94
C LEU A 246 24.33 -7.73 -3.38
N HIS A 247 24.66 -6.48 -3.64
CA HIS A 247 24.61 -5.90 -4.98
C HIS A 247 25.83 -6.37 -5.82
N PRO A 248 25.64 -7.27 -6.78
CA PRO A 248 26.76 -7.97 -7.44
C PRO A 248 27.67 -7.05 -8.26
N GLY A 249 27.18 -5.87 -8.65
CA GLY A 249 27.94 -4.90 -9.45
C GLY A 249 28.98 -4.12 -8.66
N VAL A 250 28.75 -3.93 -7.36
CA VAL A 250 29.62 -3.14 -6.48
C VAL A 250 30.17 -3.95 -5.31
N GLY A 251 29.59 -5.11 -4.99
CA GLY A 251 30.04 -5.96 -3.89
C GLY A 251 29.67 -5.40 -2.50
N GLU A 252 28.61 -4.62 -2.42
CA GLU A 252 28.09 -4.02 -1.21
C GLU A 252 26.72 -4.59 -0.87
N TYR A 253 26.43 -4.78 0.41
CA TYR A 253 25.08 -5.04 0.90
C TYR A 253 24.30 -3.74 0.93
N ARG A 254 23.10 -3.72 0.33
CA ARG A 254 22.32 -2.50 0.13
C ARG A 254 20.86 -2.72 0.44
N TYR A 255 20.23 -1.63 0.87
CA TYR A 255 18.78 -1.51 1.06
C TYR A 255 18.23 -0.34 0.24
N HIS A 256 16.91 -0.34 -0.03
CA HIS A 256 16.25 0.66 -0.85
C HIS A 256 14.76 0.81 -0.49
N PHE A 257 14.38 1.87 0.18
CA PHE A 257 13.00 2.28 0.39
C PHE A 257 12.59 3.23 -0.75
N GLY A 258 11.74 2.77 -1.67
CA GLY A 258 11.41 3.49 -2.90
C GLY A 258 10.44 4.66 -2.69
N PHE A 259 9.48 4.48 -1.80
CA PHE A 259 8.45 5.46 -1.49
C PHE A 259 8.34 5.63 0.02
N VAL A 260 8.78 6.78 0.50
CA VAL A 260 8.76 7.17 1.92
C VAL A 260 8.22 8.58 2.00
N LEU A 261 7.23 8.84 2.84
CA LEU A 261 6.73 10.21 3.05
C LEU A 261 7.87 11.12 3.52
N ALA A 262 7.84 12.38 3.09
CA ALA A 262 8.83 13.35 3.54
C ALA A 262 8.78 13.49 5.06
N GLY A 263 9.93 13.35 5.72
CA GLY A 263 10.02 13.32 7.18
C GLY A 263 11.42 12.98 7.67
N SER A 264 11.58 12.89 8.99
CA SER A 264 12.84 12.53 9.64
C SER A 264 12.78 11.07 10.08
N TYR A 265 13.74 10.26 9.63
CA TYR A 265 13.75 8.82 9.83
C TYR A 265 15.12 8.36 10.34
N ARG A 266 15.17 7.14 10.86
CA ARG A 266 16.39 6.36 11.10
C ARG A 266 16.19 4.94 10.59
N VAL A 267 17.27 4.26 10.28
CA VAL A 267 17.25 2.88 9.80
C VAL A 267 17.92 1.99 10.83
N GLY A 268 17.22 0.93 11.25
CA GLY A 268 17.77 -0.20 11.99
C GLY A 268 18.20 -1.28 11.00
N PHE A 269 19.22 -2.04 11.37
CA PHE A 269 19.67 -3.21 10.63
C PHE A 269 19.66 -4.43 11.56
N SER A 270 19.04 -5.50 11.08
CA SER A 270 19.15 -6.84 11.69
C SER A 270 19.73 -7.82 10.67
N CYS A 271 20.52 -8.77 11.14
CA CYS A 271 20.92 -9.94 10.37
C CYS A 271 20.23 -11.22 10.85
N SER A 272 19.25 -11.08 11.72
CA SER A 272 18.41 -12.16 12.26
C SER A 272 16.93 -11.93 11.93
N GLY A 273 16.64 -11.21 10.86
CA GLY A 273 15.28 -10.88 10.46
C GLY A 273 14.42 -12.05 10.02
N GLU A 274 15.00 -13.22 9.77
CA GLU A 274 14.25 -14.47 9.55
C GLU A 274 13.50 -14.94 10.80
N TRP A 275 13.87 -14.44 11.98
CA TRP A 275 13.21 -14.71 13.26
C TRP A 275 12.20 -13.64 13.67
N ASP A 276 12.09 -12.58 12.89
CA ASP A 276 11.12 -11.51 13.06
C ASP A 276 9.80 -11.90 12.38
N GLU A 277 8.93 -12.55 13.12
CA GLU A 277 7.65 -13.07 12.64
C GLU A 277 6.53 -12.07 12.97
N GLU A 278 5.76 -11.64 11.97
CA GLU A 278 4.67 -10.65 12.11
C GLU A 278 3.58 -11.06 13.13
N GLY A 279 3.54 -12.33 13.52
CA GLY A 279 2.58 -12.88 14.47
C GLY A 279 3.04 -12.90 15.94
N ASP A 280 4.28 -12.56 16.18
CA ASP A 280 4.91 -12.56 17.49
C ASP A 280 5.50 -11.16 17.79
N ASP A 281 5.59 -10.79 19.04
CA ASP A 281 6.16 -9.53 19.54
C ASP A 281 7.41 -9.95 20.31
N ASP A 282 8.50 -10.05 19.57
CA ASP A 282 9.73 -10.68 20.02
C ASP A 282 10.73 -9.70 20.64
N TYR A 283 10.71 -8.45 20.21
CA TYR A 283 11.69 -7.46 20.65
C TYR A 283 11.05 -6.41 21.59
N PRO A 284 11.71 -5.90 22.61
CA PRO A 284 13.08 -6.21 23.08
C PRO A 284 13.15 -7.37 24.07
N THR A 285 12.09 -8.14 24.22
CA THR A 285 11.99 -9.19 25.25
C THR A 285 11.92 -10.60 24.69
N ASP A 286 12.47 -10.82 23.48
CA ASP A 286 12.53 -12.14 22.85
C ASP A 286 13.01 -13.20 23.85
N PRO A 287 12.12 -14.16 24.23
CA PRO A 287 12.46 -15.17 25.21
C PRO A 287 13.56 -16.12 24.74
N ASP A 288 13.72 -16.26 23.44
CA ASP A 288 14.64 -17.18 22.77
C ASP A 288 15.95 -16.48 22.38
N GLY A 289 15.97 -15.12 22.31
CA GLY A 289 17.10 -14.31 21.94
C GLY A 289 17.56 -14.52 20.50
N GLN A 290 16.61 -14.80 19.61
CA GLN A 290 16.90 -15.09 18.20
C GLN A 290 16.92 -13.83 17.35
N PHE A 291 16.00 -12.89 17.60
CA PHE A 291 15.96 -11.59 16.91
C PHE A 291 16.67 -10.51 17.72
N ASP A 292 17.47 -9.64 17.06
CA ASP A 292 18.06 -8.42 17.62
C ASP A 292 18.39 -7.41 16.52
N PHE A 293 18.38 -6.13 16.87
CA PHE A 293 18.95 -5.06 16.03
C PHE A 293 20.46 -4.95 16.24
N HIS A 294 21.23 -5.07 15.17
CA HIS A 294 22.69 -5.07 15.19
C HIS A 294 23.30 -3.68 15.02
N ALA A 295 22.59 -2.76 14.38
CA ALA A 295 23.00 -1.36 14.22
C ALA A 295 21.82 -0.43 13.99
N PHE A 296 21.99 0.84 14.35
CA PHE A 296 21.08 1.93 13.99
C PHE A 296 21.84 3.08 13.35
N SER A 297 21.27 3.66 12.30
CA SER A 297 21.77 4.92 11.75
C SER A 297 21.45 6.10 12.66
N GLY A 298 22.14 7.23 12.43
CA GLY A 298 21.64 8.54 12.85
C GLY A 298 20.39 8.95 12.05
N PRO A 299 19.71 10.03 12.46
CA PRO A 299 18.53 10.52 11.73
C PRO A 299 18.90 11.05 10.34
N VAL A 300 17.99 10.87 9.39
CA VAL A 300 18.05 11.36 8.02
C VAL A 300 16.73 12.05 7.65
N GLU A 301 16.81 13.14 6.89
CA GLU A 301 15.63 13.82 6.36
C GLU A 301 15.31 13.29 4.96
N VAL A 302 14.16 12.63 4.81
CA VAL A 302 13.60 12.29 3.50
C VAL A 302 12.90 13.51 2.93
N ILE A 303 13.27 13.90 1.72
CA ILE A 303 12.74 15.07 1.02
C ILE A 303 11.91 14.58 -0.17
N ALA A 304 10.70 15.10 -0.31
CA ALA A 304 9.82 14.76 -1.41
C ALA A 304 10.50 14.92 -2.78
N GLY A 305 10.33 13.93 -3.65
CA GLY A 305 10.91 13.87 -4.99
C GLY A 305 12.43 13.65 -5.03
N GLN A 306 13.06 13.30 -3.90
CA GLN A 306 14.49 13.07 -3.84
C GLN A 306 14.83 11.71 -3.24
N MET A 307 15.86 11.06 -3.79
CA MET A 307 16.48 9.89 -3.18
C MET A 307 17.58 10.35 -2.22
N GLN A 308 17.46 9.99 -0.95
CA GLN A 308 18.49 10.20 0.05
C GLN A 308 19.41 8.98 0.15
N VAL A 309 20.65 9.19 0.56
CA VAL A 309 21.61 8.09 0.79
C VAL A 309 22.06 8.11 2.23
N LEU A 310 21.93 6.96 2.92
CA LEU A 310 22.32 6.79 4.31
C LEU A 310 22.99 5.41 4.48
N ASP A 311 24.29 5.40 4.63
CA ASP A 311 25.03 4.16 4.90
C ASP A 311 25.01 3.84 6.40
N ILE A 312 24.86 2.55 6.73
CA ILE A 312 24.89 2.06 8.12
C ILE A 312 26.27 1.47 8.41
N THR A 313 26.89 2.00 9.44
CA THR A 313 28.23 1.59 9.92
C THR A 313 28.14 1.19 11.39
N PRO A 314 29.08 0.36 11.90
CA PRO A 314 29.14 -0.03 13.30
C PRO A 314 29.19 1.13 14.29
#